data_eb79ac175a0b5e116a18347fbc3fbbfc
#
_entry.id   eb79ac175a0b5e116a18347fbc3fbbfc
#
_cell.length_a   1.000
_cell.length_b   1.000
_cell.length_c   1.000
_cell.angle_alpha   90.00
_cell.angle_beta   90.00
_cell.angle_gamma   90.00
#
_symmetry.space_group_name_H-M   'P 1'
#
loop_
_entity.id
_entity.type
_entity.pdbx_description
1 polymer ?
#
loop_
_entity_poly.entity_id
_entity_poly.type
_entity_poly.pdbx_seq_one_letter_code
_entity_poly.pdbx_strand_id
1 'polypeptide(L)'
;MNEFVPRDFDVPRRLETPQFVLEPLGPEHNKQDYDAWTSSMDHIAETSGWDDSRWPREMTPDENRADLQRHADDFRNRTGFTYTVLDPANRDVIGCVYIYPRPDSDDDARALSWVRASHAELDVPLWRAVSDWLASDWPFGSVDYAPRA
;
A
#
# COMPACT_ATOMS: atom_id res chain seq x y z
N MET A 1 -17.08 1.75 20.09
CA MET A 1 -16.12 1.14 19.17
C MET A 1 -15.86 2.09 18.02
N ASN A 2 -14.60 2.44 17.84
CA ASN A 2 -14.25 3.41 16.81
C ASN A 2 -14.04 2.71 15.47
N GLU A 3 -14.74 3.18 14.47
CA GLU A 3 -14.55 2.69 13.12
C GLU A 3 -13.37 3.44 12.49
N PHE A 4 -12.59 2.75 11.66
CA PHE A 4 -11.44 3.37 11.01
C PHE A 4 -11.88 4.49 10.06
N VAL A 5 -12.95 4.25 9.29
CA VAL A 5 -13.54 5.26 8.41
C VAL A 5 -15.03 5.37 8.70
N PRO A 6 -15.67 6.56 8.46
CA PRO A 6 -17.10 6.72 8.67
C PRO A 6 -17.91 5.72 7.84
N ARG A 7 -19.05 5.30 8.37
CA ARG A 7 -19.91 4.30 7.70
C ARG A 7 -20.37 4.74 6.31
N ASP A 8 -20.60 6.03 6.15
CA ASP A 8 -21.07 6.60 4.88
C ASP A 8 -19.95 6.95 3.91
N PHE A 9 -18.70 6.68 4.29
CA PHE A 9 -17.57 6.93 3.40
C PHE A 9 -17.44 5.81 2.37
N ASP A 10 -17.48 6.19 1.09
CA ASP A 10 -17.25 5.26 0.00
C ASP A 10 -15.74 5.11 -0.22
N VAL A 11 -15.20 3.96 0.14
CA VAL A 11 -13.77 3.70 0.01
C VAL A 11 -13.40 3.64 -1.48
N PRO A 12 -12.45 4.46 -1.94
CA PRO A 12 -12.02 4.41 -3.34
C PRO A 12 -11.46 3.03 -3.70
N ARG A 13 -11.89 2.50 -4.84
CA ARG A 13 -11.39 1.20 -5.33
C ARG A 13 -10.38 1.37 -6.45
N ARG A 14 -10.05 2.60 -6.82
CA ARG A 14 -9.12 2.86 -7.90
C ARG A 14 -8.54 4.25 -7.78
N LEU A 15 -7.25 4.36 -8.02
CA LEU A 15 -6.57 5.61 -8.27
C LEU A 15 -5.82 5.45 -9.59
N GLU A 16 -6.05 6.35 -10.53
CA GLU A 16 -5.42 6.27 -11.84
C GLU A 16 -4.67 7.56 -12.13
N THR A 17 -3.40 7.42 -12.48
CA THR A 17 -2.54 8.52 -12.91
C THR A 17 -1.83 8.07 -14.19
N PRO A 18 -1.14 8.98 -14.89
CA PRO A 18 -0.36 8.55 -16.07
C PRO A 18 0.72 7.50 -15.75
N GLN A 19 1.16 7.43 -14.50
CA GLN A 19 2.26 6.55 -14.10
C GLN A 19 1.81 5.30 -13.37
N PHE A 20 0.63 5.30 -12.75
CA PHE A 20 0.16 4.18 -11.92
C PHE A 20 -1.32 3.94 -12.03
N VAL A 21 -1.69 2.68 -11.78
CA VAL A 21 -3.07 2.32 -11.44
C VAL A 21 -3.02 1.60 -10.11
N LEU A 22 -3.78 2.08 -9.13
CA LEU A 22 -3.95 1.40 -7.84
C LEU A 22 -5.31 0.73 -7.81
N GLU A 23 -5.35 -0.51 -7.33
CA GLU A 23 -6.60 -1.23 -7.08
C GLU A 23 -6.44 -2.14 -5.87
N PRO A 24 -7.53 -2.55 -5.21
CA PRO A 24 -7.42 -3.34 -3.98
C PRO A 24 -6.62 -4.61 -4.21
N LEU A 25 -5.68 -4.87 -3.28
CA LEU A 25 -4.83 -6.06 -3.33
C LEU A 25 -5.63 -7.29 -2.92
N GLY A 26 -5.45 -8.39 -3.63
CA GLY A 26 -6.08 -9.66 -3.30
C GLY A 26 -5.22 -10.84 -3.73
N PRO A 27 -5.65 -12.07 -3.37
CA PRO A 27 -4.87 -13.28 -3.67
C PRO A 27 -4.67 -13.52 -5.16
N GLU A 28 -5.50 -12.93 -6.01
CA GLU A 28 -5.32 -13.01 -7.47
C GLU A 28 -4.03 -12.35 -7.94
N HIS A 29 -3.44 -11.46 -7.13
CA HIS A 29 -2.19 -10.79 -7.46
C HIS A 29 -0.95 -11.53 -6.94
N ASN A 30 -1.15 -12.69 -6.29
CA ASN A 30 -0.08 -13.31 -5.50
C ASN A 30 1.22 -13.55 -6.27
N LYS A 31 1.13 -14.12 -7.45
CA LYS A 31 2.34 -14.46 -8.21
C LYS A 31 3.19 -13.23 -8.51
N GLN A 32 2.57 -12.20 -9.07
CA GLN A 32 3.27 -10.98 -9.44
C GLN A 32 3.72 -10.18 -8.23
N ASP A 33 2.88 -10.11 -7.19
CA ASP A 33 3.22 -9.43 -5.94
C ASP A 33 4.42 -10.07 -5.28
N TYR A 34 4.43 -11.40 -5.19
CA TYR A 34 5.54 -12.15 -4.60
C TYR A 34 6.84 -11.90 -5.37
N ASP A 35 6.80 -11.96 -6.70
CA ASP A 35 7.97 -11.67 -7.53
C ASP A 35 8.44 -10.23 -7.34
N ALA A 36 7.51 -9.30 -7.21
CA ALA A 36 7.84 -7.89 -7.07
C ALA A 36 8.64 -7.61 -5.80
N TRP A 37 8.12 -8.06 -4.63
CA TRP A 37 8.81 -7.71 -3.39
C TRP A 37 10.01 -8.62 -3.11
N THR A 38 9.98 -9.90 -3.49
CA THR A 38 11.12 -10.79 -3.24
C THR A 38 12.35 -10.39 -4.05
N SER A 39 12.14 -9.79 -5.22
CA SER A 39 13.25 -9.25 -6.03
C SER A 39 13.75 -7.89 -5.53
N SER A 40 13.12 -7.32 -4.50
CA SER A 40 13.37 -5.94 -4.07
C SER A 40 13.54 -5.82 -2.55
N MET A 41 13.84 -6.90 -1.84
CA MET A 41 13.84 -6.93 -0.38
C MET A 41 14.75 -5.88 0.24
N ASP A 42 15.99 -5.75 -0.24
CA ASP A 42 16.93 -4.77 0.30
C ASP A 42 16.45 -3.34 0.01
N HIS A 43 15.96 -3.11 -1.20
CA HIS A 43 15.43 -1.80 -1.59
C HIS A 43 14.25 -1.40 -0.69
N ILE A 44 13.33 -2.32 -0.43
CA ILE A 44 12.17 -2.05 0.42
C ILE A 44 12.63 -1.76 1.85
N ALA A 45 13.56 -2.54 2.38
CA ALA A 45 14.07 -2.35 3.75
C ALA A 45 14.72 -0.98 3.93
N GLU A 46 15.28 -0.41 2.87
CA GLU A 46 15.90 0.92 2.88
C GLU A 46 14.91 2.05 2.56
N THR A 47 13.68 1.70 2.14
CA THR A 47 12.66 2.69 1.82
C THR A 47 12.12 3.35 3.09
N SER A 48 11.90 4.67 3.04
CA SER A 48 11.38 5.42 4.18
C SER A 48 10.08 4.80 4.71
N GLY A 49 10.00 4.66 6.02
CA GLY A 49 8.84 4.08 6.70
C GLY A 49 8.99 2.60 7.01
N TRP A 50 9.98 1.91 6.44
CA TRP A 50 10.16 0.47 6.61
C TRP A 50 11.26 0.09 7.60
N ASP A 51 11.89 1.06 8.23
CA ASP A 51 13.06 0.87 9.10
C ASP A 51 12.79 -0.08 10.27
N ASP A 52 11.58 -0.01 10.84
CA ASP A 52 11.20 -0.83 12.01
C ASP A 52 10.34 -2.03 11.64
N SER A 53 10.15 -2.28 10.35
CA SER A 53 9.30 -3.37 9.90
C SER A 53 10.03 -4.70 9.95
N ARG A 54 9.30 -5.76 10.32
CA ARG A 54 9.80 -7.13 10.25
C ARG A 54 9.64 -7.72 8.85
N TRP A 55 8.94 -7.04 8.00
CA TRP A 55 8.76 -7.37 6.60
C TRP A 55 9.54 -6.35 5.76
N PRO A 56 10.16 -6.68 4.64
CA PRO A 56 10.18 -7.99 3.98
C PRO A 56 11.07 -9.02 4.69
N ARG A 57 10.67 -10.27 4.59
CA ARG A 57 11.41 -11.42 5.11
C ARG A 57 11.14 -12.62 4.22
N GLU A 58 11.89 -13.70 4.42
CA GLU A 58 11.66 -14.91 3.64
C GLU A 58 10.26 -15.46 3.94
N MET A 59 9.50 -15.74 2.89
CA MET A 59 8.17 -16.31 2.95
C MET A 59 7.98 -17.22 1.74
N THR A 60 7.15 -18.25 1.90
CA THR A 60 6.75 -19.07 0.76
C THR A 60 5.65 -18.37 -0.04
N PRO A 61 5.45 -18.75 -1.32
CA PRO A 61 4.31 -18.22 -2.07
C PRO A 61 2.96 -18.45 -1.38
N ASP A 62 2.78 -19.59 -0.71
CA ASP A 62 1.54 -19.88 0.02
C ASP A 62 1.35 -18.94 1.22
N GLU A 63 2.42 -18.65 1.95
CA GLU A 63 2.37 -17.69 3.05
C GLU A 63 2.02 -16.29 2.54
N ASN A 64 2.60 -15.89 1.41
CA ASN A 64 2.28 -14.61 0.80
C ASN A 64 0.81 -14.56 0.37
N ARG A 65 0.31 -15.63 -0.23
CA ARG A 65 -1.10 -15.70 -0.64
C ARG A 65 -2.04 -15.51 0.56
N ALA A 66 -1.70 -16.12 1.71
CA ALA A 66 -2.48 -15.94 2.94
C ALA A 66 -2.46 -14.50 3.42
N ASP A 67 -1.31 -13.81 3.32
CA ASP A 67 -1.21 -12.40 3.64
C ASP A 67 -2.08 -11.55 2.72
N LEU A 68 -2.09 -11.84 1.43
CA LEU A 68 -2.93 -11.11 0.47
C LEU A 68 -4.42 -11.32 0.75
N GLN A 69 -4.79 -12.53 1.17
CA GLN A 69 -6.17 -12.80 1.59
C GLN A 69 -6.53 -11.98 2.82
N ARG A 70 -5.62 -11.89 3.79
CA ARG A 70 -5.83 -11.07 5.00
C ARG A 70 -6.03 -9.59 4.63
N HIS A 71 -5.23 -9.07 3.71
CA HIS A 71 -5.40 -7.68 3.24
C HIS A 71 -6.74 -7.48 2.54
N ALA A 72 -7.18 -8.46 1.73
CA ALA A 72 -8.48 -8.39 1.08
C ALA A 72 -9.62 -8.41 2.10
N ASP A 73 -9.49 -9.25 3.15
CA ASP A 73 -10.46 -9.32 4.23
C ASP A 73 -10.52 -8.01 5.01
N ASP A 74 -9.37 -7.40 5.32
CA ASP A 74 -9.30 -6.11 6.00
C ASP A 74 -10.01 -5.03 5.16
N PHE A 75 -9.81 -5.05 3.86
CA PHE A 75 -10.46 -4.09 2.96
C PHE A 75 -11.99 -4.23 3.02
N ARG A 76 -12.46 -5.47 2.89
CA ARG A 76 -13.90 -5.76 2.96
C ARG A 76 -14.49 -5.36 4.31
N ASN A 77 -13.76 -5.61 5.38
CA ASN A 77 -14.20 -5.30 6.75
C ASN A 77 -13.95 -3.84 7.13
N ARG A 78 -13.35 -3.05 6.25
CA ARG A 78 -13.08 -1.62 6.44
C ARG A 78 -12.15 -1.34 7.63
N THR A 79 -11.23 -2.27 7.90
CA THR A 79 -10.26 -2.17 9.01
C THR A 79 -8.86 -1.80 8.54
N GLY A 80 -8.61 -1.86 7.25
CA GLY A 80 -7.34 -1.47 6.64
C GLY A 80 -7.45 -1.61 5.14
N PHE A 81 -6.72 -0.77 4.40
CA PHE A 81 -6.88 -0.71 2.95
C PHE A 81 -5.52 -0.84 2.28
N THR A 82 -5.34 -1.92 1.54
CA THR A 82 -4.10 -2.19 0.81
C THR A 82 -4.39 -2.21 -0.69
N TYR A 83 -3.57 -1.49 -1.44
CA TYR A 83 -3.71 -1.38 -2.89
C TYR A 83 -2.44 -1.88 -3.57
N THR A 84 -2.60 -2.72 -4.58
CA THR A 84 -1.49 -3.04 -5.48
C THR A 84 -1.30 -1.89 -6.45
N VAL A 85 -0.05 -1.62 -6.81
CA VAL A 85 0.30 -0.56 -7.76
C VAL A 85 0.72 -1.23 -9.06
N LEU A 86 0.02 -0.88 -10.13
CA LEU A 86 0.19 -1.51 -11.44
C LEU A 86 0.73 -0.51 -12.46
N ASP A 87 1.53 -1.01 -13.38
CA ASP A 87 1.94 -0.27 -14.56
C ASP A 87 0.73 -0.09 -15.48
N PRO A 88 0.37 1.14 -15.88
CA PRO A 88 -0.82 1.35 -16.75
C PRO A 88 -0.72 0.68 -18.11
N ALA A 89 0.50 0.47 -18.62
CA ALA A 89 0.71 -0.07 -19.96
C ALA A 89 0.50 -1.58 -20.03
N ASN A 90 1.01 -2.32 -19.03
CA ASN A 90 1.05 -3.78 -19.09
C ASN A 90 0.44 -4.47 -17.87
N ARG A 91 0.01 -3.69 -16.87
CA ARG A 91 -0.58 -4.17 -15.61
C ARG A 91 0.38 -5.01 -14.75
N ASP A 92 1.67 -4.87 -14.95
CA ASP A 92 2.66 -5.50 -14.06
C ASP A 92 2.60 -4.87 -12.68
N VAL A 93 2.78 -5.68 -11.64
CA VAL A 93 2.86 -5.18 -10.25
C VAL A 93 4.19 -4.48 -10.06
N ILE A 94 4.14 -3.19 -9.73
CA ILE A 94 5.33 -2.38 -9.52
C ILE A 94 5.46 -1.87 -8.09
N GLY A 95 4.46 -2.08 -7.24
CA GLY A 95 4.52 -1.65 -5.86
C GLY A 95 3.27 -1.97 -5.07
N CYS A 96 3.18 -1.37 -3.89
CA CYS A 96 2.04 -1.58 -2.99
C CYS A 96 1.89 -0.39 -2.05
N VAL A 97 0.64 -0.10 -1.67
CA VAL A 97 0.31 0.99 -0.74
C VAL A 97 -0.57 0.41 0.37
N TYR A 98 -0.25 0.74 1.61
CA TYR A 98 -0.97 0.27 2.80
C TYR A 98 -1.50 1.47 3.57
N ILE A 99 -2.79 1.44 3.94
CA ILE A 99 -3.46 2.49 4.71
C ILE A 99 -4.15 1.83 5.89
N TYR A 100 -3.59 2.02 7.09
CA TYR A 100 -4.07 1.35 8.30
C TYR A 100 -4.23 2.34 9.45
N PRO A 101 -5.04 2.01 10.46
CA PRO A 101 -5.17 2.88 11.62
C PRO A 101 -3.87 2.96 12.40
N ARG A 102 -3.69 4.08 13.11
CA ARG A 102 -2.52 4.34 13.93
C ARG A 102 -2.96 4.60 15.38
N PRO A 103 -3.29 3.54 16.16
CA PRO A 103 -3.90 3.72 17.49
C PRO A 103 -2.97 4.37 18.51
N ASP A 104 -1.64 4.29 18.33
CA ASP A 104 -0.67 4.83 19.28
C ASP A 104 -0.23 6.25 18.95
N SER A 105 -0.92 6.94 18.07
CA SER A 105 -0.53 8.25 17.55
C SER A 105 -1.74 9.17 17.48
N ASP A 106 -1.47 10.48 17.42
CA ASP A 106 -2.51 11.48 17.15
C ASP A 106 -2.93 11.50 15.68
N ASP A 107 -2.21 10.80 14.82
CA ASP A 107 -2.58 10.67 13.41
C ASP A 107 -3.78 9.73 13.24
N ASP A 108 -4.64 10.06 12.29
CA ASP A 108 -5.83 9.27 12.00
C ASP A 108 -5.50 7.96 11.29
N ALA A 109 -4.42 7.95 10.53
CA ALA A 109 -3.99 6.78 9.77
C ALA A 109 -2.49 6.77 9.57
N ARG A 110 -1.98 5.60 9.22
CA ARG A 110 -0.60 5.43 8.76
C ARG A 110 -0.62 4.89 7.35
N ALA A 111 0.18 5.48 6.48
CA ALA A 111 0.39 4.99 5.13
C ALA A 111 1.83 4.49 4.96
N LEU A 112 1.97 3.40 4.25
CA LEU A 112 3.25 2.83 3.85
C LEU A 112 3.18 2.52 2.35
N SER A 113 4.29 2.63 1.66
CA SER A 113 4.36 2.23 0.26
C SER A 113 5.76 1.78 -0.10
N TRP A 114 5.86 0.92 -1.11
CA TRP A 114 7.12 0.52 -1.69
C TRP A 114 6.94 0.34 -3.19
N VAL A 115 8.03 0.48 -3.93
CA VAL A 115 8.09 0.12 -5.35
C VAL A 115 9.20 -0.88 -5.56
N ARG A 116 9.13 -1.62 -6.67
CA ARG A 116 10.21 -2.54 -7.06
C ARG A 116 11.52 -1.78 -7.22
N ALA A 117 12.62 -2.45 -6.91
CA ALA A 117 13.94 -1.86 -7.11
C ALA A 117 14.15 -1.39 -8.54
N SER A 118 13.61 -2.12 -9.52
CA SER A 118 13.70 -1.75 -10.94
C SER A 118 12.91 -0.50 -11.30
N HIS A 119 12.06 -0.03 -10.40
CA HIS A 119 11.21 1.16 -10.57
C HIS A 119 11.44 2.17 -9.45
N ALA A 120 12.65 2.21 -8.90
CA ALA A 120 12.98 3.06 -7.75
C ALA A 120 12.66 4.54 -8.00
N GLU A 121 12.76 5.01 -9.24
CA GLU A 121 12.45 6.39 -9.61
C GLU A 121 10.98 6.75 -9.42
N LEU A 122 10.12 5.75 -9.26
CA LEU A 122 8.68 5.98 -9.05
C LEU A 122 8.30 6.12 -7.57
N ASP A 123 9.23 5.91 -6.63
CA ASP A 123 8.91 5.98 -5.20
C ASP A 123 8.41 7.37 -4.80
N VAL A 124 9.11 8.43 -5.20
CA VAL A 124 8.71 9.81 -4.90
C VAL A 124 7.40 10.19 -5.61
N PRO A 125 7.24 9.93 -6.92
CA PRO A 125 5.96 10.19 -7.59
C PRO A 125 4.78 9.45 -6.94
N LEU A 126 4.98 8.20 -6.52
CA LEU A 126 3.93 7.44 -5.85
C LEU A 126 3.56 8.08 -4.52
N TRP A 127 4.56 8.43 -3.70
CA TRP A 127 4.33 9.10 -2.43
C TRP A 127 3.54 10.40 -2.62
N ARG A 128 3.88 11.21 -3.63
CA ARG A 128 3.15 12.45 -3.91
C ARG A 128 1.71 12.20 -4.32
N ALA A 129 1.51 11.25 -5.24
CA ALA A 129 0.17 10.94 -5.73
C ALA A 129 -0.73 10.42 -4.60
N VAL A 130 -0.20 9.52 -3.78
CA VAL A 130 -0.96 8.94 -2.66
C VAL A 130 -1.21 10.00 -1.57
N SER A 131 -0.22 10.85 -1.26
CA SER A 131 -0.38 11.94 -0.29
C SER A 131 -1.50 12.89 -0.71
N ASP A 132 -1.52 13.29 -1.97
CA ASP A 132 -2.57 14.16 -2.51
C ASP A 132 -3.94 13.48 -2.47
N TRP A 133 -3.98 12.20 -2.83
CA TRP A 133 -5.19 11.39 -2.81
C TRP A 133 -5.76 11.26 -1.39
N LEU A 134 -4.90 11.01 -0.42
CA LEU A 134 -5.31 10.91 0.99
C LEU A 134 -5.87 12.24 1.51
N ALA A 135 -5.27 13.34 1.09
CA ALA A 135 -5.72 14.67 1.52
C ALA A 135 -7.04 15.09 0.88
N SER A 136 -7.31 14.65 -0.35
CA SER A 136 -8.49 15.12 -1.10
C SER A 136 -9.68 14.17 -1.05
N ASP A 137 -9.44 12.85 -1.03
CA ASP A 137 -10.49 11.86 -1.25
C ASP A 137 -10.79 11.00 -0.02
N TRP A 138 -10.02 11.13 1.05
CA TRP A 138 -10.17 10.31 2.25
C TRP A 138 -10.55 11.18 3.45
N PRO A 139 -11.20 10.59 4.48
CA PRO A 139 -11.75 11.37 5.60
C PRO A 139 -10.75 11.65 6.72
N PHE A 140 -9.46 11.50 6.46
CA PHE A 140 -8.43 11.67 7.49
C PHE A 140 -8.01 13.12 7.64
N GLY A 141 -7.93 13.60 8.87
CA GLY A 141 -7.37 14.92 9.17
C GLY A 141 -5.84 14.93 9.15
N SER A 142 -5.23 13.81 9.54
CA SER A 142 -3.78 13.67 9.52
C SER A 142 -3.39 12.22 9.19
N VAL A 143 -2.32 12.07 8.44
CA VAL A 143 -1.78 10.75 8.05
C VAL A 143 -0.29 10.73 8.28
N ASP A 144 0.18 9.70 8.99
CA ASP A 144 1.61 9.44 9.13
C ASP A 144 2.10 8.69 7.91
N TYR A 145 2.71 9.39 6.99
CA TYR A 145 3.28 8.82 5.77
C TYR A 145 4.69 9.36 5.62
N ALA A 146 5.68 8.50 5.81
CA ALA A 146 7.08 8.91 5.82
C ALA A 146 7.45 9.68 4.55
N PRO A 147 7.98 10.90 4.67
CA PRO A 147 8.27 11.73 3.50
C PRO A 147 9.33 11.13 2.59
N ARG A 148 9.18 11.38 1.31
CA ARG A 148 10.20 11.14 0.28
C ARG A 148 10.69 12.49 -0.20
N ALA A 149 11.96 12.67 -0.16
CA ALA A 149 12.56 13.97 -0.54
C ALA A 149 12.50 14.21 -2.04
#